data_7d836726310f0a42ad32ea600d012900
#
_entry.id   7d836726310f0a42ad32ea600d012900
#
_cell.length_a   1.000
_cell.length_b   1.000
_cell.length_c   1.000
_cell.angle_alpha   90.00
_cell.angle_beta   90.00
_cell.angle_gamma   90.00
#
_symmetry.space_group_name_H-M   'P 1'
#
loop_
_entity.id
_entity.type
_entity.pdbx_description
1 polymer ?
#
loop_
_entity_poly.entity_id
_entity_poly.type
_entity_poly.pdbx_seq_one_letter_code
_entity_poly.pdbx_strand_id
1 'polypeptide(L)'
;MAFLDFLEKEHTVAGPGFNRWMVPPAALAIHLCIGMAYGFSVFWLPLSRAIGITQSIACPADMSFFAEMVATTCDWKISMLGWMFTLFFLFLGAAAAIWGGWLEHAGPRKAGVVSAICWCGGLLISAFGIKTHQIWLMWLGSGVIGGVGLGLGYISPVSTLIKWFPDRRGMATGMAIMGFGGGAMIGAPLADKLMKHFATPTSVGVAETFVALAVIYFVFMIFGAMSYRVPPSGWKPAGWTPPVGKSTNAMITARHVHVSRVWGIPQFWLIWLVLTLNVTAGIGIIGMASPLLQEVFGGKLLGVQATFNELTPAQKGQIAAIAAAFTG
;
A
#
# COMPACT_ATOMS: atom_id res chain seq x y z
N MET A 1 -20.37 -17.33 -16.01
CA MET A 1 -21.08 -16.04 -16.16
C MET A 1 -21.68 -15.58 -14.83
N ALA A 2 -22.50 -16.38 -14.13
CA ALA A 2 -23.17 -15.94 -12.88
C ALA A 2 -22.28 -15.36 -11.76
N PHE A 3 -21.04 -15.83 -11.59
CA PHE A 3 -20.13 -15.28 -10.56
C PHE A 3 -19.61 -13.89 -10.91
N LEU A 4 -19.36 -13.61 -12.20
CA LEU A 4 -18.91 -12.29 -12.65
C LEU A 4 -20.05 -11.26 -12.55
N ASP A 5 -21.28 -11.69 -12.83
CA ASP A 5 -22.47 -10.84 -12.69
C ASP A 5 -22.67 -10.39 -11.23
N PHE A 6 -22.38 -11.27 -10.25
CA PHE A 6 -22.46 -10.95 -8.83
C PHE A 6 -21.48 -9.81 -8.41
N LEU A 7 -20.40 -9.60 -9.15
CA LEU A 7 -19.44 -8.54 -8.89
C LEU A 7 -19.85 -7.18 -9.45
N GLU A 8 -20.86 -7.13 -10.32
CA GLU A 8 -21.30 -5.89 -10.97
C GLU A 8 -21.94 -4.92 -9.96
N LYS A 9 -21.88 -3.64 -10.29
CA LYS A 9 -22.33 -2.54 -9.43
C LYS A 9 -23.78 -2.68 -9.01
N GLU A 10 -24.66 -3.14 -9.91
CA GLU A 10 -26.08 -3.32 -9.69
C GLU A 10 -26.36 -4.25 -8.50
N HIS A 11 -25.56 -5.30 -8.34
CA HIS A 11 -25.64 -6.27 -7.25
C HIS A 11 -25.00 -5.76 -5.94
N THR A 12 -24.39 -4.58 -5.96
CA THR A 12 -23.80 -3.93 -4.77
C THR A 12 -24.70 -2.87 -4.17
N VAL A 13 -25.80 -2.53 -4.81
CA VAL A 13 -26.75 -1.51 -4.29
C VAL A 13 -27.35 -2.00 -2.98
N ALA A 14 -27.32 -1.14 -1.97
CA ALA A 14 -27.85 -1.44 -0.64
C ALA A 14 -29.38 -1.54 -0.67
N GLY A 15 -29.91 -2.56 0.00
CA GLY A 15 -31.36 -2.68 0.23
C GLY A 15 -31.88 -1.66 1.26
N PRO A 16 -33.24 -1.56 1.37
CA PRO A 16 -33.87 -0.71 2.37
C PRO A 16 -33.37 -1.02 3.80
N GLY A 17 -33.13 0.02 4.61
CA GLY A 17 -32.70 -0.15 6.00
C GLY A 17 -31.21 -0.51 6.19
N PHE A 18 -30.39 -0.52 5.14
CA PHE A 18 -28.96 -0.80 5.28
C PHE A 18 -28.28 0.25 6.17
N ASN A 19 -27.53 -0.24 7.17
CA ASN A 19 -26.77 0.65 8.05
C ASN A 19 -25.44 1.05 7.38
N ARG A 20 -25.31 2.32 7.02
CA ARG A 20 -24.11 2.88 6.38
C ARG A 20 -22.81 2.68 7.17
N TRP A 21 -22.90 2.50 8.50
CA TRP A 21 -21.74 2.25 9.36
C TRP A 21 -21.10 0.87 9.19
N MET A 22 -21.73 -0.02 8.41
CA MET A 22 -21.14 -1.29 7.99
C MET A 22 -20.09 -1.12 6.87
N VAL A 23 -20.07 0.05 6.20
CA VAL A 23 -19.14 0.31 5.08
C VAL A 23 -17.72 0.64 5.57
N PRO A 24 -17.50 1.43 6.63
CA PRO A 24 -16.15 1.68 7.14
C PRO A 24 -15.34 0.43 7.48
N PRO A 25 -15.84 -0.60 8.18
CA PRO A 25 -15.11 -1.85 8.40
C PRO A 25 -14.70 -2.57 7.11
N ALA A 26 -15.58 -2.59 6.09
CA ALA A 26 -15.26 -3.16 4.79
C ALA A 26 -14.15 -2.39 4.07
N ALA A 27 -14.19 -1.05 4.15
CA ALA A 27 -13.14 -0.19 3.61
C ALA A 27 -11.80 -0.39 4.34
N LEU A 28 -11.83 -0.47 5.67
CA LEU A 28 -10.65 -0.72 6.51
C LEU A 28 -10.01 -2.08 6.19
N ALA A 29 -10.80 -3.12 5.96
CA ALA A 29 -10.28 -4.44 5.63
C ALA A 29 -9.38 -4.43 4.37
N ILE A 30 -9.70 -3.59 3.38
CA ILE A 30 -8.85 -3.41 2.19
C ILE A 30 -7.69 -2.47 2.50
N HIS A 31 -7.97 -1.30 3.07
CA HIS A 31 -6.96 -0.26 3.28
C HIS A 31 -5.84 -0.68 4.22
N LEU A 32 -6.13 -1.44 5.29
CA LEU A 32 -5.10 -1.97 6.19
C LEU A 32 -4.16 -2.95 5.47
N CYS A 33 -4.68 -3.76 4.54
CA CYS A 33 -3.84 -4.70 3.79
C CYS A 33 -2.92 -3.98 2.81
N ILE A 34 -3.45 -3.05 2.01
CA ILE A 34 -2.64 -2.31 1.04
C ILE A 34 -1.75 -1.26 1.70
N GLY A 35 -2.12 -0.78 2.88
CA GLY A 35 -1.34 0.17 3.67
C GLY A 35 -0.01 -0.40 4.17
N MET A 36 0.18 -1.72 4.12
CA MET A 36 1.50 -2.33 4.33
C MET A 36 2.56 -1.79 3.37
N ALA A 37 2.19 -1.19 2.24
CA ALA A 37 3.13 -0.53 1.34
C ALA A 37 4.03 0.49 2.08
N TYR A 38 3.51 1.19 3.06
CA TYR A 38 4.31 2.11 3.90
C TYR A 38 5.28 1.37 4.85
N GLY A 39 5.00 0.13 5.21
CA GLY A 39 5.87 -0.71 6.04
C GLY A 39 6.93 -1.49 5.27
N PHE A 40 6.96 -1.41 3.93
CA PHE A 40 7.80 -2.27 3.10
C PHE A 40 9.32 -2.13 3.37
N SER A 41 9.75 -1.00 3.92
CA SER A 41 11.16 -0.78 4.27
C SER A 41 11.73 -1.79 5.27
N VAL A 42 10.89 -2.51 6.02
CA VAL A 42 11.34 -3.58 6.95
C VAL A 42 11.99 -4.76 6.22
N PHE A 43 11.72 -4.92 4.92
CA PHE A 43 12.29 -6.00 4.12
C PHE A 43 13.65 -5.67 3.51
N TRP A 44 14.08 -4.38 3.47
CA TRP A 44 15.28 -3.99 2.73
C TRP A 44 16.55 -4.59 3.30
N LEU A 45 16.78 -4.51 4.61
CA LEU A 45 17.96 -5.08 5.23
C LEU A 45 17.99 -6.62 5.17
N PRO A 46 16.90 -7.37 5.43
CA PRO A 46 16.89 -8.80 5.17
C PRO A 46 17.15 -9.17 3.71
N LEU A 47 16.55 -8.46 2.75
CA LEU A 47 16.74 -8.73 1.32
C LEU A 47 18.15 -8.38 0.83
N SER A 48 18.80 -7.36 1.40
CA SER A 48 20.18 -7.00 1.05
C SER A 48 21.23 -8.03 1.54
N ARG A 49 20.79 -9.10 2.19
CA ARG A 49 21.61 -10.23 2.62
C ARG A 49 20.91 -11.58 2.39
N ALA A 50 20.08 -11.64 1.34
CA ALA A 50 19.29 -12.83 1.04
C ALA A 50 20.14 -14.06 0.70
N ILE A 51 21.34 -13.87 0.12
CA ILE A 51 22.32 -14.91 -0.17
C ILE A 51 23.29 -15.09 1.01
N GLY A 52 23.87 -13.99 1.51
CA GLY A 52 24.87 -14.04 2.58
C GLY A 52 24.32 -14.32 3.98
N ILE A 53 22.99 -14.23 4.17
CA ILE A 53 22.23 -14.49 5.41
C ILE A 53 22.66 -13.60 6.58
N THR A 54 23.90 -13.72 7.03
CA THR A 54 24.46 -12.96 8.17
C THR A 54 25.10 -11.65 7.74
N GLN A 55 25.76 -11.64 6.59
CA GLN A 55 26.41 -10.47 6.00
C GLN A 55 26.09 -10.41 4.50
N SER A 56 25.97 -9.20 3.97
CA SER A 56 25.75 -9.01 2.54
C SER A 56 26.99 -9.41 1.73
N ILE A 57 26.78 -10.16 0.66
CA ILE A 57 27.81 -10.51 -0.34
C ILE A 57 27.73 -9.44 -1.44
N ALA A 58 28.70 -8.53 -1.45
CA ALA A 58 28.71 -7.46 -2.45
C ALA A 58 28.93 -8.00 -3.88
N CYS A 59 28.23 -7.44 -4.85
CA CYS A 59 28.50 -7.71 -6.26
C CYS A 59 29.85 -7.11 -6.68
N PRO A 60 30.53 -7.69 -7.70
CA PRO A 60 31.73 -7.11 -8.29
C PRO A 60 31.51 -5.64 -8.69
N ALA A 61 32.52 -4.78 -8.44
CA ALA A 61 32.40 -3.34 -8.67
C ALA A 61 32.24 -2.96 -10.15
N ASP A 62 32.68 -3.82 -11.04
CA ASP A 62 32.60 -3.69 -12.50
C ASP A 62 31.31 -4.25 -13.10
N MET A 63 30.43 -4.85 -12.28
CA MET A 63 29.18 -5.42 -12.76
C MET A 63 28.20 -4.32 -13.16
N SER A 64 27.65 -4.42 -14.37
CA SER A 64 26.65 -3.47 -14.87
C SER A 64 25.32 -3.62 -14.13
N PHE A 65 24.53 -2.55 -14.08
CA PHE A 65 23.21 -2.54 -13.46
C PHE A 65 22.29 -3.68 -13.96
N PHE A 66 22.28 -3.93 -15.28
CA PHE A 66 21.47 -5.02 -15.85
C PHE A 66 21.98 -6.41 -15.47
N ALA A 67 23.28 -6.57 -15.33
CA ALA A 67 23.86 -7.82 -14.85
C ALA A 67 23.53 -8.06 -13.37
N GLU A 68 23.57 -7.01 -12.53
CA GLU A 68 23.16 -7.10 -11.12
C GLU A 68 21.66 -7.51 -10.98
N MET A 69 20.79 -7.11 -11.91
CA MET A 69 19.37 -7.47 -11.87
C MET A 69 19.09 -8.97 -11.96
N VAL A 70 19.98 -9.71 -12.62
CA VAL A 70 19.82 -11.16 -12.85
C VAL A 70 20.90 -11.99 -12.15
N ALA A 71 21.80 -11.32 -11.41
CA ALA A 71 22.86 -12.00 -10.68
C ALA A 71 22.28 -12.83 -9.53
N THR A 72 22.75 -14.07 -9.40
CA THR A 72 22.36 -15.01 -8.34
C THR A 72 23.49 -15.31 -7.37
N THR A 73 24.63 -14.65 -7.53
CA THR A 73 25.86 -14.91 -6.77
C THR A 73 26.20 -13.83 -5.74
N CYS A 74 25.49 -12.72 -5.79
CA CYS A 74 25.69 -11.58 -4.89
C CYS A 74 24.35 -10.96 -4.48
N ASP A 75 24.36 -10.29 -3.34
CA ASP A 75 23.18 -9.70 -2.73
C ASP A 75 22.78 -8.35 -3.37
N TRP A 76 21.51 -8.04 -3.34
CA TRP A 76 20.98 -6.79 -3.89
C TRP A 76 21.36 -5.58 -3.04
N LYS A 77 21.74 -4.50 -3.70
CA LYS A 77 21.92 -3.19 -3.05
C LYS A 77 20.58 -2.64 -2.58
N ILE A 78 20.55 -1.97 -1.43
CA ILE A 78 19.33 -1.32 -0.90
C ILE A 78 18.76 -0.33 -1.91
N SER A 79 19.59 0.36 -2.69
CA SER A 79 19.14 1.27 -3.76
C SER A 79 18.34 0.57 -4.85
N MET A 80 18.67 -0.68 -5.21
CA MET A 80 17.91 -1.49 -6.16
C MET A 80 16.59 -1.96 -5.55
N LEU A 81 16.59 -2.35 -4.28
CA LEU A 81 15.37 -2.71 -3.54
C LEU A 81 14.41 -1.51 -3.43
N GLY A 82 14.95 -0.32 -3.20
CA GLY A 82 14.18 0.92 -3.13
C GLY A 82 13.39 1.27 -4.41
N TRP A 83 13.83 0.80 -5.59
CA TRP A 83 13.07 0.96 -6.83
C TRP A 83 11.69 0.29 -6.78
N MET A 84 11.54 -0.81 -6.04
CA MET A 84 10.23 -1.43 -5.85
C MET A 84 9.25 -0.45 -5.19
N PHE A 85 9.70 0.30 -4.20
CA PHE A 85 8.88 1.33 -3.52
C PHE A 85 8.49 2.47 -4.49
N THR A 86 9.42 2.92 -5.33
CA THR A 86 9.14 3.91 -6.37
C THR A 86 8.09 3.40 -7.36
N LEU A 87 8.22 2.17 -7.83
CA LEU A 87 7.27 1.54 -8.74
C LEU A 87 5.88 1.38 -8.11
N PHE A 88 5.77 1.02 -6.83
CA PHE A 88 4.49 0.99 -6.13
C PHE A 88 3.70 2.27 -6.31
N PHE A 89 4.30 3.41 -6.01
CA PHE A 89 3.60 4.69 -6.03
C PHE A 89 3.39 5.23 -7.44
N LEU A 90 4.31 4.95 -8.36
CA LEU A 90 4.13 5.28 -9.77
C LEU A 90 2.90 4.55 -10.33
N PHE A 91 2.81 3.24 -10.12
CA PHE A 91 1.70 2.44 -10.63
C PHE A 91 0.41 2.61 -9.81
N LEU A 92 0.49 2.98 -8.53
CA LEU A 92 -0.66 3.44 -7.76
C LEU A 92 -1.31 4.66 -8.41
N GLY A 93 -0.51 5.69 -8.69
CA GLY A 93 -0.99 6.92 -9.31
C GLY A 93 -1.52 6.69 -10.72
N ALA A 94 -0.80 5.92 -11.54
CA ALA A 94 -1.22 5.57 -12.89
C ALA A 94 -2.53 4.77 -12.89
N ALA A 95 -2.65 3.76 -12.02
CA ALA A 95 -3.86 2.95 -11.91
C ALA A 95 -5.06 3.78 -11.45
N ALA A 96 -4.89 4.65 -10.46
CA ALA A 96 -5.94 5.54 -9.99
C ALA A 96 -6.41 6.50 -11.09
N ALA A 97 -5.48 7.07 -11.87
CA ALA A 97 -5.80 7.99 -12.96
C ALA A 97 -6.49 7.30 -14.15
N ILE A 98 -6.00 6.13 -14.56
CA ILE A 98 -6.50 5.43 -15.75
C ILE A 98 -7.82 4.71 -15.46
N TRP A 99 -7.90 3.99 -14.34
CA TRP A 99 -9.04 3.14 -14.03
C TRP A 99 -10.04 3.75 -13.04
N GLY A 100 -9.84 5.01 -12.61
CA GLY A 100 -10.81 5.70 -11.75
C GLY A 100 -12.20 5.82 -12.40
N GLY A 101 -12.27 6.14 -13.70
CA GLY A 101 -13.50 6.14 -14.46
C GLY A 101 -14.15 4.75 -14.58
N TRP A 102 -13.35 3.72 -14.84
CA TRP A 102 -13.82 2.33 -14.88
C TRP A 102 -14.42 1.90 -13.52
N LEU A 103 -13.81 2.26 -12.41
CA LEU A 103 -14.29 1.93 -11.06
C LEU A 103 -15.69 2.49 -10.81
N GLU A 104 -15.99 3.68 -11.29
CA GLU A 104 -17.32 4.30 -11.11
C GLU A 104 -18.43 3.52 -11.86
N HIS A 105 -18.10 2.83 -12.95
CA HIS A 105 -19.03 1.99 -13.70
C HIS A 105 -19.05 0.55 -13.15
N ALA A 106 -17.89 -0.06 -12.97
CA ALA A 106 -17.75 -1.45 -12.52
C ALA A 106 -18.17 -1.69 -11.05
N GLY A 107 -18.10 -0.65 -10.24
CA GLY A 107 -18.45 -0.70 -8.82
C GLY A 107 -17.31 -1.13 -7.90
N PRO A 108 -17.45 -0.84 -6.59
CA PRO A 108 -16.37 -1.01 -5.63
C PRO A 108 -16.04 -2.48 -5.33
N ARG A 109 -17.00 -3.40 -5.44
CA ARG A 109 -16.78 -4.83 -5.21
C ARG A 109 -15.84 -5.40 -6.25
N LYS A 110 -16.12 -5.18 -7.53
CA LYS A 110 -15.29 -5.65 -8.63
C LYS A 110 -13.88 -5.06 -8.56
N ALA A 111 -13.79 -3.75 -8.31
CA ALA A 111 -12.51 -3.08 -8.12
C ALA A 111 -11.73 -3.62 -6.92
N GLY A 112 -12.39 -3.92 -5.80
CA GLY A 112 -11.77 -4.52 -4.62
C GLY A 112 -11.25 -5.94 -4.86
N VAL A 113 -11.98 -6.75 -5.62
CA VAL A 113 -11.53 -8.10 -6.02
C VAL A 113 -10.31 -8.03 -6.94
N VAL A 114 -10.34 -7.17 -7.96
CA VAL A 114 -9.19 -6.96 -8.86
C VAL A 114 -7.99 -6.46 -8.08
N SER A 115 -8.19 -5.52 -7.16
CA SER A 115 -7.15 -5.04 -6.25
C SER A 115 -6.53 -6.18 -5.44
N ALA A 116 -7.36 -7.05 -4.84
CA ALA A 116 -6.89 -8.19 -4.05
C ALA A 116 -6.05 -9.17 -4.90
N ILE A 117 -6.50 -9.47 -6.11
CA ILE A 117 -5.76 -10.34 -7.04
C ILE A 117 -4.42 -9.72 -7.43
N CYS A 118 -4.41 -8.43 -7.79
CA CYS A 118 -3.17 -7.75 -8.19
C CYS A 118 -2.19 -7.59 -7.01
N TRP A 119 -2.68 -7.15 -5.84
CA TRP A 119 -1.83 -6.94 -4.66
C TRP A 119 -1.23 -8.25 -4.15
N CYS A 120 -2.06 -9.25 -3.91
CA CYS A 120 -1.61 -10.53 -3.39
C CYS A 120 -0.86 -11.35 -4.44
N GLY A 121 -1.29 -11.32 -5.71
CA GLY A 121 -0.55 -11.92 -6.82
C GLY A 121 0.82 -11.30 -7.01
N GLY A 122 0.93 -9.98 -6.85
CA GLY A 122 2.20 -9.25 -6.84
C GLY A 122 3.16 -9.74 -5.76
N LEU A 123 2.65 -9.96 -4.53
CA LEU A 123 3.44 -10.54 -3.44
C LEU A 123 3.92 -11.97 -3.75
N LEU A 124 3.06 -12.80 -4.35
CA LEU A 124 3.43 -14.18 -4.73
C LEU A 124 4.50 -14.21 -5.83
N ILE A 125 4.39 -13.35 -6.85
CA ILE A 125 5.41 -13.20 -7.90
C ILE A 125 6.73 -12.73 -7.27
N SER A 126 6.67 -11.77 -6.34
CA SER A 126 7.85 -11.29 -5.62
C SER A 126 8.46 -12.38 -4.74
N ALA A 127 7.66 -13.20 -4.06
CA ALA A 127 8.15 -14.34 -3.30
C ALA A 127 8.93 -15.32 -4.19
N PHE A 128 8.42 -15.59 -5.39
CA PHE A 128 9.14 -16.39 -6.38
C PHE A 128 10.43 -15.71 -6.84
N GLY A 129 10.40 -14.39 -7.09
CA GLY A 129 11.57 -13.58 -7.42
C GLY A 129 12.66 -13.62 -6.33
N ILE A 130 12.26 -13.59 -5.05
CA ILE A 130 13.20 -13.72 -3.92
C ILE A 130 13.83 -15.12 -3.91
N LYS A 131 13.03 -16.18 -4.08
CA LYS A 131 13.53 -17.56 -4.09
C LYS A 131 14.47 -17.87 -5.25
N THR A 132 14.24 -17.26 -6.39
CA THR A 132 15.08 -17.40 -7.58
C THR A 132 16.16 -16.33 -7.69
N HIS A 133 16.23 -15.45 -6.71
CA HIS A 133 17.12 -14.29 -6.64
C HIS A 133 17.06 -13.42 -7.92
N GLN A 134 15.84 -13.09 -8.38
CA GLN A 134 15.57 -12.30 -9.57
C GLN A 134 14.82 -11.00 -9.18
N ILE A 135 15.55 -9.88 -9.01
CA ILE A 135 14.97 -8.63 -8.52
C ILE A 135 13.92 -8.06 -9.48
N TRP A 136 14.06 -8.25 -10.78
CA TRP A 136 13.10 -7.77 -11.78
C TRP A 136 11.70 -8.41 -11.59
N LEU A 137 11.63 -9.66 -11.07
CA LEU A 137 10.35 -10.28 -10.70
C LEU A 137 9.72 -9.60 -9.50
N MET A 138 10.52 -9.12 -8.55
CA MET A 138 10.00 -8.31 -7.43
C MET A 138 9.47 -6.97 -7.92
N TRP A 139 10.19 -6.32 -8.84
CA TRP A 139 9.73 -5.06 -9.44
C TRP A 139 8.45 -5.24 -10.24
N LEU A 140 8.36 -6.30 -11.06
CA LEU A 140 7.15 -6.64 -11.80
C LEU A 140 6.01 -7.03 -10.85
N GLY A 141 6.26 -7.93 -9.90
CA GLY A 141 5.27 -8.47 -9.00
C GLY A 141 4.71 -7.40 -8.06
N SER A 142 5.47 -7.03 -7.05
CA SER A 142 5.02 -6.04 -6.08
C SER A 142 5.00 -4.64 -6.67
N GLY A 143 6.07 -4.21 -7.36
CA GLY A 143 6.17 -2.84 -7.88
C GLY A 143 5.09 -2.50 -8.90
N VAL A 144 4.97 -3.26 -9.98
CA VAL A 144 4.04 -2.95 -11.09
C VAL A 144 2.64 -3.50 -10.79
N ILE A 145 2.50 -4.82 -10.71
CA ILE A 145 1.19 -5.49 -10.55
C ILE A 145 0.60 -5.14 -9.17
N GLY A 146 1.40 -5.22 -8.12
CA GLY A 146 1.01 -4.79 -6.77
C GLY A 146 0.65 -3.32 -6.71
N GLY A 147 1.40 -2.44 -7.40
CA GLY A 147 1.12 -1.01 -7.52
C GLY A 147 -0.23 -0.73 -8.18
N VAL A 148 -0.60 -1.47 -9.23
CA VAL A 148 -1.95 -1.40 -9.83
C VAL A 148 -3.01 -1.82 -8.81
N GLY A 149 -2.79 -2.93 -8.11
CA GLY A 149 -3.67 -3.39 -7.03
C GLY A 149 -3.84 -2.36 -5.92
N LEU A 150 -2.73 -1.71 -5.55
CA LEU A 150 -2.68 -0.63 -4.57
C LEU A 150 -3.56 0.55 -5.00
N GLY A 151 -3.44 1.00 -6.26
CA GLY A 151 -4.22 2.13 -6.79
C GLY A 151 -5.72 1.86 -6.81
N LEU A 152 -6.16 0.72 -7.31
CA LEU A 152 -7.57 0.31 -7.32
C LEU A 152 -8.12 0.12 -5.91
N GLY A 153 -7.32 -0.49 -5.01
CA GLY A 153 -7.67 -0.70 -3.61
C GLY A 153 -7.72 0.60 -2.81
N TYR A 154 -7.00 1.63 -3.21
CA TYR A 154 -7.02 2.93 -2.57
C TYR A 154 -8.27 3.75 -2.93
N ILE A 155 -8.57 3.89 -4.23
CA ILE A 155 -9.68 4.76 -4.66
C ILE A 155 -11.06 4.16 -4.41
N SER A 156 -11.20 2.84 -4.40
CA SER A 156 -12.48 2.14 -4.20
C SER A 156 -13.12 2.44 -2.82
N PRO A 157 -12.42 2.29 -1.67
CA PRO A 157 -12.94 2.66 -0.36
C PRO A 157 -13.24 4.15 -0.21
N VAL A 158 -12.34 5.01 -0.70
CA VAL A 158 -12.50 6.48 -0.62
C VAL A 158 -13.78 6.92 -1.34
N SER A 159 -13.96 6.49 -2.59
CA SER A 159 -15.16 6.81 -3.39
C SER A 159 -16.43 6.31 -2.71
N THR A 160 -16.42 5.08 -2.19
CA THR A 160 -17.58 4.48 -1.54
C THR A 160 -17.95 5.19 -0.24
N LEU A 161 -16.97 5.49 0.61
CA LEU A 161 -17.21 6.20 1.88
C LEU A 161 -17.77 7.62 1.67
N ILE A 162 -17.24 8.36 0.69
CA ILE A 162 -17.74 9.71 0.39
C ILE A 162 -19.20 9.67 -0.08
N LYS A 163 -19.61 8.65 -0.83
CA LYS A 163 -21.00 8.45 -1.26
C LYS A 163 -21.96 8.17 -0.10
N TRP A 164 -21.50 7.43 0.93
CA TRP A 164 -22.30 7.12 2.11
C TRP A 164 -22.33 8.23 3.16
N PHE A 165 -21.31 9.08 3.20
CA PHE A 165 -21.19 10.16 4.20
C PHE A 165 -21.08 11.55 3.55
N PRO A 166 -22.04 11.97 2.69
CA PRO A 166 -22.02 13.29 2.09
C PRO A 166 -22.19 14.41 3.12
N ASP A 167 -22.81 14.08 4.27
CA ASP A 167 -22.99 14.92 5.44
C ASP A 167 -21.70 15.10 6.28
N ARG A 168 -20.73 14.18 6.15
CA ARG A 168 -19.50 14.13 6.95
C ARG A 168 -18.29 13.75 6.10
N ARG A 169 -18.10 14.44 4.98
CA ARG A 169 -17.04 14.11 3.98
C ARG A 169 -15.65 14.05 4.59
N GLY A 170 -15.27 15.00 5.47
CA GLY A 170 -13.99 15.01 6.14
C GLY A 170 -13.76 13.78 7.01
N MET A 171 -14.79 13.34 7.76
CA MET A 171 -14.71 12.11 8.54
C MET A 171 -14.57 10.87 7.63
N ALA A 172 -15.33 10.80 6.53
CA ALA A 172 -15.28 9.70 5.58
C ALA A 172 -13.87 9.56 4.97
N THR A 173 -13.30 10.67 4.52
CA THR A 173 -11.93 10.71 3.98
C THR A 173 -10.91 10.36 5.06
N GLY A 174 -11.06 10.90 6.28
CA GLY A 174 -10.18 10.59 7.41
C GLY A 174 -10.17 9.11 7.77
N MET A 175 -11.33 8.44 7.79
CA MET A 175 -11.41 6.99 8.03
C MET A 175 -10.69 6.18 6.95
N ALA A 176 -10.83 6.59 5.68
CA ALA A 176 -10.13 5.94 4.57
C ALA A 176 -8.60 6.07 4.73
N ILE A 177 -8.11 7.30 4.93
CA ILE A 177 -6.67 7.58 5.07
C ILE A 177 -6.08 6.90 6.31
N MET A 178 -6.81 6.92 7.43
CA MET A 178 -6.41 6.22 8.66
C MET A 178 -6.23 4.72 8.42
N GLY A 179 -7.12 4.09 7.64
CA GLY A 179 -6.98 2.66 7.29
C GLY A 179 -5.71 2.38 6.50
N PHE A 180 -5.42 3.22 5.52
CA PHE A 180 -4.22 3.07 4.71
C PHE A 180 -2.94 3.33 5.54
N GLY A 181 -2.87 4.43 6.27
CA GLY A 181 -1.72 4.73 7.15
C GLY A 181 -1.55 3.70 8.28
N GLY A 182 -2.66 3.19 8.85
CA GLY A 182 -2.64 2.18 9.91
C GLY A 182 -2.19 0.79 9.46
N GLY A 183 -2.16 0.53 8.14
CA GLY A 183 -1.72 -0.77 7.60
C GLY A 183 -0.28 -1.12 7.96
N ALA A 184 0.63 -0.16 7.90
CA ALA A 184 2.03 -0.34 8.28
C ALA A 184 2.18 -0.61 9.80
N MET A 185 1.35 0.02 10.64
CA MET A 185 1.38 -0.15 12.10
C MET A 185 1.13 -1.61 12.52
N ILE A 186 0.30 -2.32 11.77
CA ILE A 186 0.03 -3.75 12.00
C ILE A 186 0.97 -4.61 11.13
N GLY A 187 1.14 -4.24 9.88
CA GLY A 187 1.84 -5.04 8.87
C GLY A 187 3.34 -5.13 9.10
N ALA A 188 4.01 -4.04 9.51
CA ALA A 188 5.46 -4.07 9.71
C ALA A 188 5.88 -4.97 10.90
N PRO A 189 5.27 -4.88 12.10
CA PRO A 189 5.55 -5.82 13.17
C PRO A 189 5.15 -7.27 12.84
N LEU A 190 4.06 -7.47 12.11
CA LEU A 190 3.65 -8.79 11.65
C LEU A 190 4.70 -9.38 10.69
N ALA A 191 5.18 -8.59 9.73
CA ALA A 191 6.22 -9.01 8.79
C ALA A 191 7.53 -9.38 9.51
N ASP A 192 7.97 -8.58 10.49
CA ASP A 192 9.17 -8.89 11.30
C ASP A 192 9.02 -10.23 12.04
N LYS A 193 7.85 -10.47 12.67
CA LYS A 193 7.58 -11.76 13.34
C LYS A 193 7.55 -12.94 12.38
N LEU A 194 6.92 -12.79 11.21
CA LEU A 194 6.86 -13.81 10.18
C LEU A 194 8.24 -14.12 9.61
N MET A 195 9.05 -13.08 9.30
CA MET A 195 10.42 -13.27 8.85
C MET A 195 11.26 -14.07 9.86
N LYS A 196 11.15 -13.73 11.14
CA LYS A 196 11.84 -14.47 12.21
C LYS A 196 11.34 -15.91 12.37
N HIS A 197 10.05 -16.14 12.15
CA HIS A 197 9.47 -17.48 12.20
C HIS A 197 9.92 -18.36 11.04
N PHE A 198 10.03 -17.79 9.84
CA PHE A 198 10.44 -18.52 8.63
C PHE A 198 11.96 -18.49 8.37
N ALA A 199 12.72 -17.73 9.15
CA ALA A 199 14.17 -17.71 9.01
C ALA A 199 14.79 -19.09 9.27
N THR A 200 15.72 -19.47 8.41
CA THR A 200 16.51 -20.71 8.53
C THR A 200 17.99 -20.40 8.39
N PRO A 201 18.91 -21.34 8.63
CA PRO A 201 20.32 -21.12 8.35
C PRO A 201 20.65 -20.75 6.89
N THR A 202 19.71 -21.01 5.96
CA THR A 202 19.88 -20.79 4.51
C THR A 202 18.86 -19.80 3.92
N SER A 203 17.99 -19.19 4.75
CA SER A 203 16.97 -18.24 4.28
C SER A 203 16.71 -17.15 5.32
N VAL A 204 16.58 -15.92 4.86
CA VAL A 204 16.16 -14.78 5.68
C VAL A 204 14.64 -14.75 5.96
N GLY A 205 13.88 -15.72 5.45
CA GLY A 205 12.44 -15.89 5.70
C GLY A 205 11.52 -14.88 4.97
N VAL A 206 12.04 -14.04 4.08
CA VAL A 206 11.23 -12.99 3.41
C VAL A 206 10.28 -13.57 2.38
N ALA A 207 10.72 -14.56 1.60
CA ALA A 207 9.88 -15.18 0.57
C ALA A 207 8.64 -15.86 1.16
N GLU A 208 8.83 -16.63 2.22
CA GLU A 208 7.75 -17.29 2.97
C GLU A 208 6.83 -16.27 3.64
N THR A 209 7.40 -15.18 4.15
CA THR A 209 6.64 -14.05 4.70
C THR A 209 5.74 -13.41 3.65
N PHE A 210 6.22 -13.20 2.42
CA PHE A 210 5.41 -12.66 1.33
C PHE A 210 4.25 -13.59 0.97
N VAL A 211 4.47 -14.90 0.94
CA VAL A 211 3.40 -15.89 0.74
C VAL A 211 2.37 -15.83 1.87
N ALA A 212 2.81 -15.82 3.12
CA ALA A 212 1.92 -15.73 4.28
C ALA A 212 1.08 -14.43 4.26
N LEU A 213 1.72 -13.29 4.01
CA LEU A 213 1.05 -12.00 3.88
C LEU A 213 0.06 -11.99 2.70
N ALA A 214 0.43 -12.59 1.56
CA ALA A 214 -0.47 -12.69 0.42
C ALA A 214 -1.75 -13.44 0.77
N VAL A 215 -1.66 -14.55 1.50
CA VAL A 215 -2.83 -15.33 1.94
C VAL A 215 -3.68 -14.52 2.93
N ILE A 216 -3.06 -13.94 3.96
CA ILE A 216 -3.76 -13.14 4.97
C ILE A 216 -4.48 -11.97 4.30
N TYR A 217 -3.77 -11.19 3.47
CA TYR A 217 -4.33 -10.02 2.81
C TYR A 217 -5.43 -10.40 1.82
N PHE A 218 -5.28 -11.50 1.09
CA PHE A 218 -6.31 -11.96 0.17
C PHE A 218 -7.63 -12.23 0.89
N VAL A 219 -7.58 -12.92 2.03
CA VAL A 219 -8.78 -13.21 2.84
C VAL A 219 -9.45 -11.92 3.30
N PHE A 220 -8.70 -10.99 3.90
CA PHE A 220 -9.26 -9.73 4.41
C PHE A 220 -9.75 -8.82 3.28
N MET A 221 -9.01 -8.71 2.18
CA MET A 221 -9.40 -7.87 1.03
C MET A 221 -10.64 -8.42 0.33
N ILE A 222 -10.75 -9.74 0.14
CA ILE A 222 -11.96 -10.35 -0.43
C ILE A 222 -13.14 -10.17 0.53
N PHE A 223 -12.97 -10.35 1.84
CA PHE A 223 -14.00 -10.05 2.82
C PHE A 223 -14.48 -8.59 2.70
N GLY A 224 -13.55 -7.62 2.64
CA GLY A 224 -13.87 -6.22 2.45
C GLY A 224 -14.61 -5.96 1.14
N ALA A 225 -14.11 -6.50 0.02
CA ALA A 225 -14.71 -6.35 -1.29
C ALA A 225 -16.14 -6.90 -1.36
N MET A 226 -16.38 -8.09 -0.81
CA MET A 226 -17.72 -8.72 -0.79
C MET A 226 -18.69 -7.98 0.14
N SER A 227 -18.19 -7.34 1.19
CA SER A 227 -18.99 -6.56 2.14
C SER A 227 -19.41 -5.20 1.61
N TYR A 228 -18.82 -4.71 0.52
CA TYR A 228 -19.18 -3.42 -0.05
C TYR A 228 -20.64 -3.33 -0.49
N ARG A 229 -21.24 -2.16 -0.16
CA ARG A 229 -22.52 -1.72 -0.67
C ARG A 229 -22.41 -0.26 -1.12
N VAL A 230 -23.11 0.08 -2.19
CA VAL A 230 -23.25 1.46 -2.66
C VAL A 230 -24.65 1.99 -2.32
N PRO A 231 -24.79 3.28 -2.03
CA PRO A 231 -26.12 3.83 -1.79
C PRO A 231 -26.97 3.79 -3.07
N PRO A 232 -28.29 3.58 -2.95
CA PRO A 232 -29.20 3.69 -4.09
C PRO A 232 -29.21 5.12 -4.66
N SER A 233 -29.61 5.24 -5.93
CA SER A 233 -29.71 6.54 -6.60
C SER A 233 -30.64 7.49 -5.81
N GLY A 234 -30.18 8.73 -5.58
CA GLY A 234 -30.94 9.73 -4.82
C GLY A 234 -30.96 9.52 -3.31
N TRP A 235 -30.26 8.53 -2.78
CA TRP A 235 -30.17 8.30 -1.34
C TRP A 235 -29.53 9.49 -0.62
N LYS A 236 -30.08 9.84 0.53
CA LYS A 236 -29.58 10.89 1.42
C LYS A 236 -29.65 10.42 2.88
N PRO A 237 -28.71 10.84 3.74
CA PRO A 237 -28.83 10.61 5.17
C PRO A 237 -30.10 11.26 5.74
N ALA A 238 -30.72 10.63 6.73
CA ALA A 238 -31.88 11.17 7.41
C ALA A 238 -31.55 12.55 8.02
N GLY A 239 -32.43 13.51 7.83
CA GLY A 239 -32.24 14.86 8.35
C GLY A 239 -31.21 15.74 7.63
N TRP A 240 -30.59 15.24 6.55
CA TRP A 240 -29.62 16.00 5.78
C TRP A 240 -30.17 16.40 4.41
N THR A 241 -30.04 17.68 4.10
CA THR A 241 -30.36 18.25 2.77
C THR A 241 -29.07 18.79 2.15
N PRO A 242 -28.82 18.56 0.85
CA PRO A 242 -27.71 19.21 0.19
C PRO A 242 -27.82 20.74 0.36
N PRO A 243 -26.70 21.44 0.62
CA PRO A 243 -26.73 22.89 0.68
C PRO A 243 -27.25 23.45 -0.66
N VAL A 244 -28.40 24.12 -0.60
CA VAL A 244 -29.04 24.75 -1.76
C VAL A 244 -28.64 26.23 -1.76
N GLY A 245 -28.01 26.68 -2.86
CA GLY A 245 -27.65 28.09 -3.04
C GLY A 245 -26.15 28.34 -3.14
N LYS A 246 -25.78 29.59 -3.40
CA LYS A 246 -24.36 30.01 -3.36
C LYS A 246 -23.86 29.86 -1.93
N SER A 247 -22.86 29.01 -1.73
CA SER A 247 -22.18 28.98 -0.43
C SER A 247 -21.71 30.39 -0.08
N THR A 248 -21.96 30.82 1.15
CA THR A 248 -21.38 32.06 1.69
C THR A 248 -19.86 31.93 1.86
N ASN A 249 -19.32 30.73 1.81
CA ASN A 249 -17.90 30.47 1.87
C ASN A 249 -17.30 30.56 0.45
N ALA A 250 -16.48 31.57 0.20
CA ALA A 250 -15.79 31.80 -1.07
C ALA A 250 -14.89 30.63 -1.52
N MET A 251 -14.52 29.74 -0.60
CA MET A 251 -13.70 28.55 -0.89
C MET A 251 -14.51 27.39 -1.48
N ILE A 252 -15.84 27.44 -1.46
CA ILE A 252 -16.72 26.38 -1.98
C ILE A 252 -17.31 26.85 -3.32
N THR A 253 -16.88 26.21 -4.41
CA THR A 253 -17.47 26.48 -5.73
C THR A 253 -18.77 25.71 -5.93
N ALA A 254 -19.75 26.36 -6.55
CA ALA A 254 -20.98 25.75 -7.05
C ALA A 254 -20.82 25.21 -8.49
N ARG A 255 -19.68 25.43 -9.12
CA ARG A 255 -19.42 25.01 -10.51
C ARG A 255 -18.78 23.63 -10.53
N HIS A 256 -19.42 22.71 -11.24
CA HIS A 256 -18.85 21.39 -11.52
C HIS A 256 -18.09 21.42 -12.85
N VAL A 257 -16.89 20.83 -12.86
CA VAL A 257 -16.06 20.75 -14.06
C VAL A 257 -15.97 19.30 -14.49
N HIS A 258 -16.22 19.05 -15.78
CA HIS A 258 -16.04 17.72 -16.35
C HIS A 258 -14.55 17.34 -16.36
N VAL A 259 -14.24 16.07 -16.10
CA VAL A 259 -12.86 15.58 -15.97
C VAL A 259 -11.98 15.91 -17.19
N SER A 260 -12.54 15.90 -18.41
CA SER A 260 -11.82 16.24 -19.62
C SER A 260 -11.33 17.69 -19.69
N ARG A 261 -11.92 18.60 -18.91
CA ARG A 261 -11.57 20.02 -18.86
C ARG A 261 -10.68 20.40 -17.67
N VAL A 262 -10.47 19.48 -16.74
CA VAL A 262 -9.69 19.71 -15.51
C VAL A 262 -8.25 20.14 -15.82
N TRP A 263 -7.66 19.58 -16.86
CA TRP A 263 -6.28 19.86 -17.28
C TRP A 263 -6.02 21.31 -17.66
N GLY A 264 -7.05 22.04 -18.09
CA GLY A 264 -6.98 23.48 -18.41
C GLY A 264 -7.20 24.41 -17.22
N ILE A 265 -7.38 23.90 -16.00
CA ILE A 265 -7.71 24.70 -14.84
C ILE A 265 -6.47 24.90 -13.95
N PRO A 266 -5.98 26.15 -13.75
CA PRO A 266 -4.80 26.40 -12.93
C PRO A 266 -4.93 25.90 -11.49
N GLN A 267 -6.11 25.99 -10.90
CA GLN A 267 -6.38 25.51 -9.53
C GLN A 267 -6.13 24.02 -9.35
N PHE A 268 -6.40 23.22 -10.39
CA PHE A 268 -6.08 21.79 -10.38
C PHE A 268 -4.57 21.57 -10.22
N TRP A 269 -3.77 22.27 -11.02
CA TRP A 269 -2.31 22.13 -10.98
C TRP A 269 -1.70 22.67 -9.68
N LEU A 270 -2.26 23.76 -9.13
CA LEU A 270 -1.82 24.29 -7.85
C LEU A 270 -2.09 23.29 -6.71
N ILE A 271 -3.27 22.67 -6.67
CA ILE A 271 -3.61 21.64 -5.67
C ILE A 271 -2.72 20.42 -5.88
N TRP A 272 -2.51 20.00 -7.13
CA TRP A 272 -1.62 18.89 -7.47
C TRP A 272 -0.19 19.15 -6.98
N LEU A 273 0.33 20.34 -7.23
CA LEU A 273 1.68 20.73 -6.80
C LEU A 273 1.83 20.74 -5.28
N VAL A 274 0.87 21.33 -4.57
CA VAL A 274 0.86 21.34 -3.10
C VAL A 274 0.87 19.91 -2.54
N LEU A 275 0.02 19.03 -3.09
CA LEU A 275 -0.03 17.63 -2.67
C LEU A 275 1.29 16.91 -2.99
N THR A 276 1.82 17.10 -4.19
CA THR A 276 3.09 16.49 -4.61
C THR A 276 4.24 16.89 -3.68
N LEU A 277 4.42 18.17 -3.40
CA LEU A 277 5.48 18.65 -2.51
C LEU A 277 5.30 18.12 -1.08
N ASN A 278 4.08 18.13 -0.57
CA ASN A 278 3.77 17.62 0.78
C ASN A 278 4.06 16.11 0.91
N VAL A 279 3.62 15.32 -0.07
CA VAL A 279 3.84 13.85 -0.05
C VAL A 279 5.31 13.52 -0.25
N THR A 280 6.01 14.20 -1.16
CA THR A 280 7.43 13.97 -1.43
C THR A 280 8.29 14.14 -0.18
N ALA A 281 7.97 15.13 0.66
CA ALA A 281 8.70 15.36 1.91
C ALA A 281 8.65 14.18 2.89
N GLY A 282 7.53 13.45 2.94
CA GLY A 282 7.35 12.31 3.85
C GLY A 282 7.69 10.95 3.24
N ILE A 283 7.36 10.74 1.96
CA ILE A 283 7.41 9.41 1.35
C ILE A 283 8.84 8.85 1.24
N GLY A 284 9.82 9.72 1.02
CA GLY A 284 11.24 9.33 0.98
C GLY A 284 11.73 8.78 2.31
N ILE A 285 11.33 9.40 3.41
CA ILE A 285 11.66 8.93 4.77
C ILE A 285 10.96 7.61 5.05
N ILE A 286 9.66 7.50 4.72
CA ILE A 286 8.87 6.28 4.93
C ILE A 286 9.46 5.11 4.15
N GLY A 287 9.88 5.34 2.90
CA GLY A 287 10.47 4.30 2.04
C GLY A 287 11.79 3.72 2.58
N MET A 288 12.49 4.44 3.44
CA MET A 288 13.76 4.04 4.05
C MET A 288 13.72 4.01 5.59
N ALA A 289 12.54 4.08 6.19
CA ALA A 289 12.39 4.24 7.64
C ALA A 289 13.07 3.13 8.44
N SER A 290 12.89 1.87 8.05
CA SER A 290 13.49 0.74 8.77
C SER A 290 15.02 0.69 8.67
N PRO A 291 15.66 0.78 7.49
CA PRO A 291 17.11 0.92 7.39
C PRO A 291 17.65 2.14 8.15
N LEU A 292 17.02 3.29 7.99
CA LEU A 292 17.44 4.53 8.66
C LEU A 292 17.49 4.37 10.19
N LEU A 293 16.42 3.80 10.77
CA LEU A 293 16.34 3.55 12.20
C LEU A 293 17.40 2.55 12.67
N GLN A 294 17.63 1.49 11.92
CA GLN A 294 18.57 0.45 12.29
C GLN A 294 20.03 0.91 12.15
N GLU A 295 20.40 1.50 11.01
CA GLU A 295 21.79 1.86 10.71
C GLU A 295 22.25 3.12 11.44
N VAL A 296 21.39 4.14 11.53
CA VAL A 296 21.79 5.43 12.14
C VAL A 296 21.58 5.45 13.64
N PHE A 297 20.49 4.85 14.13
CA PHE A 297 20.09 4.93 15.53
C PHE A 297 20.21 3.63 16.32
N GLY A 298 20.59 2.50 15.66
CA GLY A 298 20.57 1.17 16.27
C GLY A 298 21.35 1.09 17.57
N GLY A 299 22.60 1.54 17.62
CA GLY A 299 23.41 1.56 18.82
C GLY A 299 22.77 2.41 19.93
N LYS A 300 22.33 3.64 19.60
CA LYS A 300 21.70 4.58 20.54
C LYS A 300 20.40 4.03 21.12
N LEU A 301 19.58 3.35 20.30
CA LEU A 301 18.32 2.76 20.75
C LEU A 301 18.52 1.59 21.73
N LEU A 302 19.66 0.92 21.66
CA LEU A 302 20.07 -0.11 22.62
C LEU A 302 20.90 0.41 23.79
N GLY A 303 21.23 1.71 23.81
CA GLY A 303 22.09 2.31 24.84
C GLY A 303 23.55 1.90 24.72
N VAL A 304 24.00 1.44 23.56
CA VAL A 304 25.40 1.07 23.29
C VAL A 304 26.06 2.02 22.29
N GLN A 305 27.34 2.28 22.50
CA GLN A 305 28.15 3.08 21.57
C GLN A 305 28.78 2.18 20.50
N ALA A 306 27.92 1.62 19.64
CA ALA A 306 28.34 0.73 18.56
C ALA A 306 27.59 1.10 17.26
N THR A 307 28.27 0.98 16.14
CA THR A 307 27.62 1.09 14.82
C THR A 307 26.80 -0.16 14.53
N PHE A 308 25.83 -0.10 13.60
CA PHE A 308 24.99 -1.23 13.24
C PHE A 308 25.80 -2.48 12.86
N ASN A 309 26.93 -2.31 12.19
CA ASN A 309 27.77 -3.43 11.76
C ASN A 309 28.46 -4.16 12.92
N GLU A 310 28.73 -3.44 14.01
CA GLU A 310 29.39 -3.96 15.22
C GLU A 310 28.41 -4.65 16.17
N LEU A 311 27.10 -4.49 15.96
CA LEU A 311 26.08 -5.13 16.80
C LEU A 311 26.08 -6.65 16.61
N THR A 312 25.85 -7.37 17.71
CA THR A 312 25.66 -8.81 17.68
C THR A 312 24.38 -9.20 16.93
N PRO A 313 24.25 -10.43 16.43
CA PRO A 313 23.01 -10.89 15.78
C PRO A 313 21.76 -10.73 16.65
N ALA A 314 21.86 -10.96 17.96
CA ALA A 314 20.76 -10.75 18.90
C ALA A 314 20.36 -9.27 18.99
N GLN A 315 21.34 -8.37 19.11
CA GLN A 315 21.11 -6.92 19.11
C GLN A 315 20.49 -6.43 17.78
N LYS A 316 20.98 -6.93 16.63
CA LYS A 316 20.39 -6.66 15.32
C LYS A 316 18.93 -7.11 15.25
N GLY A 317 18.61 -8.27 15.83
CA GLY A 317 17.23 -8.75 15.93
C GLY A 317 16.33 -7.87 16.80
N GLN A 318 16.86 -7.34 17.91
CA GLN A 318 16.12 -6.39 18.76
C GLN A 318 15.86 -5.07 18.05
N ILE A 319 16.89 -4.51 17.39
CA ILE A 319 16.74 -3.26 16.63
C ILE A 319 15.75 -3.42 15.45
N ALA A 320 15.77 -4.56 14.77
CA ALA A 320 14.81 -4.83 13.70
C ALA A 320 13.36 -4.83 14.22
N ALA A 321 13.09 -5.41 15.39
CA ALA A 321 11.76 -5.37 16.02
C ALA A 321 11.35 -3.94 16.41
N ILE A 322 12.27 -3.17 17.00
CA ILE A 322 12.05 -1.77 17.34
C ILE A 322 11.77 -0.97 16.05
N ALA A 323 12.61 -1.12 15.03
CA ALA A 323 12.42 -0.43 13.76
C ALA A 323 11.10 -0.77 13.09
N ALA A 324 10.67 -2.04 13.12
CA ALA A 324 9.37 -2.46 12.58
C ALA A 324 8.20 -1.79 13.32
N ALA A 325 8.28 -1.69 14.65
CA ALA A 325 7.27 -1.00 15.45
C ALA A 325 7.24 0.51 15.16
N PHE A 326 8.40 1.16 15.07
CA PHE A 326 8.49 2.60 14.73
C PHE A 326 8.07 2.89 13.28
N THR A 327 8.37 2.01 12.34
CA THR A 327 7.93 2.16 10.93
C THR A 327 6.40 2.13 10.85
N GLY A 328 5.78 1.29 11.63
CA GLY A 328 4.32 1.26 11.75
C GLY A 328 3.73 2.47 12.43
#